data_b7c6e81097b99df892d2198c03a01485
#
_entry.id   b7c6e81097b99df892d2198c03a01485
#
_cell.length_a   1.000
_cell.length_b   1.000
_cell.length_c   1.000
_cell.angle_alpha   90.00
_cell.angle_beta   90.00
_cell.angle_gamma   90.00
#
_symmetry.space_group_name_H-M   'P 1'
#
loop_
_entity.id
_entity.type
_entity.pdbx_description
1 polymer ?
#
loop_
_entity_poly.entity_id
_entity_poly.type
_entity_poly.pdbx_seq_one_letter_code
_entity_poly.pdbx_strand_id
1 'polypeptide(L)'
;MKNSKYTSNQNITVAIDCVIFGFDLKKLNLLLFKRRVNPFKGSWSLIGEVLENNVSLNQSATDILSKLTGLENIYLKQLKTYGALNRDPKERVISIVYFSLIRVDLSLIHI
;
A
#
# COMPACT_ATOMS: atom_id res chain seq x y z
N MET A 1 -28.46 -6.52 -8.50
CA MET A 1 -28.31 -5.27 -9.14
C MET A 1 -28.14 -5.36 -10.59
N LYS A 2 -29.18 -5.52 -11.27
CA LYS A 2 -29.07 -5.78 -12.66
C LYS A 2 -28.94 -4.59 -13.52
N ASN A 3 -29.47 -3.49 -13.15
CA ASN A 3 -29.50 -2.31 -14.01
C ASN A 3 -28.56 -1.23 -13.50
N SER A 4 -27.47 -1.65 -12.91
CA SER A 4 -26.48 -0.70 -12.41
C SER A 4 -25.83 0.06 -13.56
N LYS A 5 -25.81 1.37 -13.47
CA LYS A 5 -25.05 2.20 -14.41
C LYS A 5 -23.54 2.06 -14.20
N TYR A 6 -23.13 1.34 -13.17
CA TYR A 6 -21.71 1.09 -12.93
C TYR A 6 -21.19 -0.16 -13.59
N THR A 7 -22.06 -0.90 -14.28
CA THR A 7 -21.63 -2.06 -15.03
C THR A 7 -20.68 -1.60 -16.14
N SER A 8 -19.50 -2.20 -16.21
CA SER A 8 -18.49 -1.80 -17.16
C SER A 8 -17.67 -3.01 -17.58
N ASN A 9 -17.17 -2.95 -18.80
CA ASN A 9 -16.24 -3.95 -19.32
C ASN A 9 -14.78 -3.57 -19.05
N GLN A 10 -14.55 -2.43 -18.45
CA GLN A 10 -13.19 -1.98 -18.17
C GLN A 10 -12.68 -2.58 -16.87
N ASN A 11 -11.44 -3.01 -16.90
CA ASN A 11 -10.77 -3.53 -15.72
C ASN A 11 -9.82 -2.47 -15.19
N ILE A 12 -10.11 -2.03 -14.00
CA ILE A 12 -9.25 -1.05 -13.33
C ILE A 12 -8.78 -1.70 -12.03
N THR A 13 -7.47 -1.76 -11.87
CA THR A 13 -6.88 -2.29 -10.65
C THR A 13 -6.72 -1.15 -9.65
N VAL A 14 -7.17 -1.37 -8.44
CA VAL A 14 -6.95 -0.44 -7.34
C VAL A 14 -5.87 -1.02 -6.44
N ALA A 15 -4.80 -0.27 -6.26
CA ALA A 15 -3.69 -0.64 -5.39
C ALA A 15 -3.72 0.21 -4.12
N ILE A 16 -3.36 -0.40 -3.02
CA ILE A 16 -3.21 0.28 -1.74
C ILE A 16 -1.75 0.28 -1.38
N ASP A 17 -1.18 1.46 -1.17
CA ASP A 17 0.22 1.61 -0.78
C ASP A 17 0.31 2.31 0.57
N CYS A 18 1.19 1.82 1.41
CA CYS A 18 1.43 2.38 2.73
C CYS A 18 2.82 2.98 2.79
N VAL A 19 2.88 4.27 3.07
CA VAL A 19 4.14 5.00 3.26
C VAL A 19 4.33 5.16 4.75
N ILE A 20 5.28 4.41 5.29
CA ILE A 20 5.53 4.39 6.71
C ILE A 20 6.88 5.03 6.99
N PHE A 21 6.85 6.12 7.75
CA PHE A 21 8.06 6.76 8.21
C PHE A 21 8.35 6.31 9.63
N GLY A 22 9.50 5.69 9.81
CA GLY A 22 9.99 5.31 11.13
C GLY A 22 10.86 6.41 11.68
N PHE A 23 10.51 6.89 12.86
CA PHE A 23 11.23 7.96 13.51
C PHE A 23 11.96 7.42 14.74
N ASP A 24 13.28 7.53 14.75
CA ASP A 24 14.04 7.34 15.98
C ASP A 24 14.51 8.73 16.45
N LEU A 25 15.29 8.79 17.51
CA LEU A 25 15.63 10.06 18.15
C LEU A 25 16.30 11.08 17.24
N LYS A 26 16.84 10.66 16.10
CA LYS A 26 17.65 11.53 15.24
C LYS A 26 17.26 11.54 13.79
N LYS A 27 16.56 10.51 13.32
CA LYS A 27 16.35 10.32 11.89
C LYS A 27 14.92 9.93 11.58
N LEU A 28 14.49 10.35 10.42
CA LEU A 28 13.26 9.91 9.80
C LEU A 28 13.62 8.97 8.66
N ASN A 29 13.11 7.76 8.69
CA ASN A 29 13.44 6.73 7.72
C ASN A 29 12.17 6.22 7.06
N LEU A 30 12.23 5.96 5.77
CA LEU A 30 11.15 5.34 5.04
C LEU A 30 11.29 3.83 5.14
N LEU A 31 10.22 3.15 5.54
CA LEU A 31 10.20 1.69 5.58
C LEU A 31 9.87 1.15 4.19
N LEU A 32 10.75 0.33 3.67
CA LEU A 32 10.57 -0.32 2.38
C LEU A 32 10.47 -1.82 2.57
N PHE A 33 9.77 -2.45 1.65
CA PHE A 33 9.57 -3.89 1.64
C PHE A 33 10.36 -4.50 0.49
N LYS A 34 11.13 -5.55 0.77
CA LYS A 34 11.86 -6.25 -0.26
C LYS A 34 10.95 -7.30 -0.88
N ARG A 35 10.73 -7.19 -2.18
CA ARG A 35 9.83 -8.09 -2.88
C ARG A 35 10.37 -9.50 -2.90
N ARG A 36 9.49 -10.45 -2.61
CA ARG A 36 9.83 -11.86 -2.59
C ARG A 36 9.30 -12.60 -3.81
N VAL A 37 8.49 -11.93 -4.63
CA VAL A 37 7.87 -12.53 -5.82
C VAL A 37 8.04 -11.61 -7.01
N ASN A 38 7.93 -12.20 -8.20
CA ASN A 38 7.92 -11.41 -9.43
C ASN A 38 6.60 -10.63 -9.57
N PRO A 39 6.58 -9.51 -10.26
CA PRO A 39 7.73 -8.88 -10.93
C PRO A 39 8.67 -8.20 -9.94
N PHE A 40 9.91 -8.03 -10.37
CA PHE A 40 10.93 -7.32 -9.60
C PHE A 40 11.30 -7.97 -8.27
N LYS A 41 11.29 -9.30 -8.22
CA LYS A 41 11.75 -10.03 -7.05
C LYS A 41 13.14 -9.54 -6.64
N GLY A 42 13.32 -9.28 -5.34
CA GLY A 42 14.57 -8.77 -4.81
C GLY A 42 14.70 -7.26 -4.77
N SER A 43 13.80 -6.52 -5.43
CA SER A 43 13.80 -5.06 -5.36
C SER A 43 13.11 -4.57 -4.11
N TRP A 44 13.47 -3.36 -3.70
CA TRP A 44 12.79 -2.66 -2.62
C TRP A 44 11.60 -1.89 -3.17
N SER A 45 10.50 -1.89 -2.45
CA SER A 45 9.30 -1.18 -2.85
C SER A 45 8.55 -0.65 -1.64
N LEU A 46 7.57 0.21 -1.91
CA LEU A 46 6.61 0.59 -0.89
C LEU A 46 5.81 -0.64 -0.47
N ILE A 47 5.29 -0.58 0.75
CA ILE A 47 4.45 -1.63 1.30
C ILE A 47 3.06 -1.50 0.68
N GLY A 48 2.67 -2.45 -0.16
CA GLY A 48 1.39 -2.34 -0.83
C GLY A 48 0.94 -3.60 -1.55
N GLU A 49 -0.34 -3.67 -1.81
CA GLU A 49 -0.99 -4.75 -2.56
C GLU A 49 -2.25 -4.25 -3.23
N VAL A 50 -2.82 -5.09 -4.08
CA VAL A 50 -4.07 -4.82 -4.75
C VAL A 50 -5.24 -4.92 -3.77
N LEU A 51 -6.18 -3.99 -3.90
CA LEU A 51 -7.40 -4.00 -3.09
C LEU A 51 -8.27 -5.20 -3.45
N GLU A 52 -8.74 -5.90 -2.43
CA GLU A 52 -9.69 -6.99 -2.61
C GLU A 52 -11.13 -6.48 -2.60
N ASN A 53 -12.02 -7.27 -3.23
CA ASN A 53 -13.39 -6.82 -3.47
C ASN A 53 -14.25 -6.62 -2.22
N ASN A 54 -13.93 -7.31 -1.16
CA ASN A 54 -14.79 -7.36 0.02
C ASN A 54 -14.19 -6.66 1.24
N VAL A 55 -13.22 -5.81 1.03
CA VAL A 55 -12.52 -5.12 2.12
C VAL A 55 -12.58 -3.62 1.88
N SER A 56 -12.87 -2.85 2.92
CA SER A 56 -12.84 -1.41 2.82
C SER A 56 -11.42 -0.90 2.60
N LEU A 57 -11.28 0.32 2.13
CA LEU A 57 -9.95 0.90 1.90
C LEU A 57 -9.12 0.95 3.18
N ASN A 58 -9.71 1.41 4.27
CA ASN A 58 -8.99 1.54 5.54
C ASN A 58 -8.60 0.17 6.10
N GLN A 59 -9.50 -0.78 6.02
CA GLN A 59 -9.21 -2.14 6.49
C GLN A 59 -8.15 -2.79 5.64
N SER A 60 -8.20 -2.57 4.32
CA SER A 60 -7.20 -3.09 3.41
C SER A 60 -5.81 -2.56 3.75
N ALA A 61 -5.69 -1.26 3.97
CA ALA A 61 -4.40 -0.66 4.32
C ALA A 61 -3.83 -1.26 5.61
N THR A 62 -4.67 -1.41 6.61
CA THR A 62 -4.27 -2.01 7.89
C THR A 62 -3.83 -3.47 7.72
N ASP A 63 -4.59 -4.24 6.97
CA ASP A 63 -4.30 -5.65 6.74
C ASP A 63 -3.00 -5.85 5.96
N ILE A 64 -2.80 -5.04 4.92
CA ILE A 64 -1.59 -5.10 4.11
C ILE A 64 -0.36 -4.78 4.95
N LEU A 65 -0.43 -3.74 5.74
CA LEU A 65 0.67 -3.36 6.59
C LEU A 65 1.01 -4.48 7.57
N SER A 66 0.00 -5.01 8.25
CA SER A 66 0.20 -6.09 9.21
C SER A 66 0.76 -7.34 8.55
N LYS A 67 0.22 -7.72 7.40
CA LYS A 67 0.62 -8.91 6.67
C LYS A 67 2.08 -8.85 6.22
N LEU A 68 2.50 -7.73 5.68
CA LEU A 68 3.82 -7.60 5.08
C LEU A 68 4.91 -7.23 6.08
N THR A 69 4.58 -6.57 7.16
CA THR A 69 5.58 -6.07 8.11
C THR A 69 5.43 -6.61 9.52
N GLY A 70 4.28 -7.13 9.87
CA GLY A 70 3.99 -7.52 11.24
C GLY A 70 3.63 -6.36 12.15
N LEU A 71 3.62 -5.14 11.64
CA LEU A 71 3.23 -3.98 12.44
C LEU A 71 1.73 -3.94 12.65
N GLU A 72 1.31 -3.71 13.88
CA GLU A 72 -0.10 -3.67 14.25
C GLU A 72 -0.41 -2.39 15.02
N ASN A 73 -1.69 -2.05 15.08
CA ASN A 73 -2.17 -0.88 15.82
C ASN A 73 -1.54 0.42 15.33
N ILE A 74 -1.25 0.48 14.03
CA ILE A 74 -0.69 1.66 13.40
C ILE A 74 -1.82 2.47 12.81
N TYR A 75 -1.91 3.73 13.18
CA TYR A 75 -2.89 4.65 12.61
C TYR A 75 -2.43 5.06 11.22
N LEU A 76 -3.24 4.74 10.23
CA LEU A 76 -2.99 5.08 8.82
C LEU A 76 -4.00 6.11 8.36
N LYS A 77 -3.51 7.14 7.70
CA LYS A 77 -4.34 8.20 7.14
C LYS A 77 -4.14 8.25 5.64
N GLN A 78 -5.24 8.39 4.89
CA GLN A 78 -5.14 8.51 3.45
C GLN A 78 -4.42 9.80 3.08
N LEU A 79 -3.39 9.68 2.28
CA LEU A 79 -2.59 10.81 1.84
C LEU A 79 -3.07 11.34 0.51
N LYS A 80 -3.14 10.48 -0.50
CA LYS A 80 -3.43 10.91 -1.86
C LYS A 80 -3.80 9.71 -2.72
N THR A 81 -4.53 10.00 -3.79
CA THR A 81 -4.86 9.01 -4.83
C THR A 81 -4.15 9.40 -6.11
N TYR A 82 -3.51 8.44 -6.75
CA TYR A 82 -2.80 8.63 -8.00
C TYR A 82 -3.51 7.86 -9.10
N GLY A 83 -3.97 8.57 -10.11
CA GLY A 83 -4.75 7.97 -11.17
C GLY A 83 -4.32 8.36 -12.59
N ALA A 84 -3.09 8.82 -12.75
CA ALA A 84 -2.60 9.22 -14.07
C ALA A 84 -2.59 8.02 -15.04
N LEU A 85 -2.80 8.31 -16.31
CA LEU A 85 -2.72 7.30 -17.35
C LEU A 85 -1.27 6.79 -17.50
N ASN A 86 -1.15 5.55 -17.92
CA ASN A 86 0.15 4.97 -18.25
C ASN A 86 1.16 4.88 -17.09
N ARG A 87 0.66 4.87 -15.86
CA ARG A 87 1.53 4.62 -14.72
C ARG A 87 2.02 3.17 -14.71
N ASP A 88 1.18 2.27 -15.19
CA ASP A 88 1.55 0.87 -15.35
C ASP A 88 1.44 0.54 -16.84
N PRO A 89 2.46 -0.06 -17.46
CA PRO A 89 2.44 -0.33 -18.89
C PRO A 89 1.43 -1.40 -19.31
N LYS A 90 0.92 -2.19 -18.38
CA LYS A 90 0.07 -3.31 -18.71
C LYS A 90 -1.40 -3.07 -18.45
N GLU A 91 -1.73 -2.22 -17.48
CA GLU A 91 -3.13 -2.03 -17.11
C GLU A 91 -3.36 -0.68 -16.46
N ARG A 92 -4.62 -0.32 -16.35
CA ARG A 92 -5.02 0.87 -15.63
C ARG A 92 -4.93 0.61 -14.13
N VAL A 93 -4.10 1.39 -13.45
CA VAL A 93 -3.93 1.27 -12.00
C VAL A 93 -4.23 2.60 -11.33
N ILE A 94 -5.07 2.56 -10.32
CA ILE A 94 -5.31 3.68 -9.42
C ILE A 94 -4.73 3.31 -8.07
N SER A 95 -3.81 4.10 -7.58
CA SER A 95 -3.16 3.84 -6.29
C SER A 95 -3.66 4.79 -5.23
N ILE A 96 -4.10 4.24 -4.12
CA ILE A 96 -4.53 4.99 -2.96
C ILE A 96 -3.45 4.85 -1.91
N VAL A 97 -2.84 5.97 -1.55
CA VAL A 97 -1.68 5.99 -0.67
C VAL A 97 -2.09 6.39 0.73
N TYR A 98 -1.72 5.54 1.67
CA TYR A 98 -1.86 5.82 3.09
C TYR A 98 -0.50 6.12 3.70
N PHE A 99 -0.48 6.89 4.77
CA PHE A 99 0.78 7.17 5.44
C PHE A 99 0.62 7.09 6.95
N SER A 100 1.73 6.86 7.60
CA SER A 100 1.84 6.95 9.06
C SER A 100 3.26 7.35 9.44
N LEU A 101 3.36 7.99 10.57
CA LEU A 101 4.64 8.30 11.21
C LEU A 101 4.66 7.53 12.51
N ILE A 102 5.60 6.62 12.64
CA ILE A 102 5.70 5.79 13.83
C ILE A 102 7.05 6.00 14.51
N ARG A 103 7.04 5.87 15.83
CA ARG A 103 8.27 5.89 16.60
C ARG A 103 8.78 4.47 16.70
N VAL A 104 10.02 4.26 16.27
CA VAL A 104 10.57 2.92 16.19
C VAL A 104 11.98 2.86 16.77
N ASP A 105 12.34 1.66 17.19
CA ASP A 105 13.73 1.30 17.41
C ASP A 105 14.12 0.47 16.19
N LEU A 106 14.86 1.08 15.27
CA LEU A 106 15.16 0.47 13.99
C LEU A 106 15.98 -0.81 14.11
N SER A 107 16.68 -1.00 15.22
CA SER A 107 17.44 -2.23 15.43
C SER A 107 16.53 -3.46 15.60
N LEU A 108 15.27 -3.24 15.89
CA LEU A 108 14.30 -4.33 16.11
C LEU A 108 13.41 -4.59 14.91
N ILE A 109 13.56 -3.84 13.80
CA ILE A 109 12.69 -3.96 12.65
C ILE A 109 13.43 -4.61 11.50
N HIS A 110 12.88 -5.72 11.02
CA HIS A 110 13.40 -6.44 9.86
C HIS A 110 12.26 -6.63 8.87
N ILE A 111 12.31 -5.92 7.77
CA ILE A 111 11.29 -5.97 6.74
C ILE A 111 11.85 -6.52 5.45
#